data_deaa9f2d4f34b7c238d17e9f6b37996c
#
_entry.id   deaa9f2d4f34b7c238d17e9f6b37996c
#
_cell.length_a   1.000
_cell.length_b   1.000
_cell.length_c   1.000
_cell.angle_alpha   90.00
_cell.angle_beta   90.00
_cell.angle_gamma   90.00
#
_symmetry.space_group_name_H-M   'P 1'
#
loop_
_entity.id
_entity.type
_entity.pdbx_description
1 polymer ?
#
loop_
_entity_poly.entity_id
_entity_poly.type
_entity_poly.pdbx_seq_one_letter_code
_entity_poly.pdbx_strand_id
1 'polypeptide(L)'
;TASAYTDLLNAQSGKLMGIGVELAIDQSGYAKVIKVYDESPAKEAGLQRGDYITTIDGADIKSLGSVEAVQNKLRGESGTSVNVSWLDSENAQHTADLTHSGFTANSVDSALVQGNVGYIKIWQFDNSTPSELDFALRSLTASGAQSFIFDLRDNGGGILDDAINCIELVAPEGVLAYAEDKAGNRTLLGSSTGDSVISQPTVCLVNENTASAAELFASSLRTLCGTR
;
A
#
# COMPACT_ATOMS: atom_id res chain seq x y z
N THR A 1 -15.35 -18.42 -8.17
CA THR A 1 -15.31 -18.49 -9.66
C THR A 1 -13.85 -18.43 -10.12
N ALA A 2 -13.56 -18.89 -11.36
CA ALA A 2 -12.20 -18.82 -11.92
C ALA A 2 -11.69 -17.38 -12.01
N SER A 3 -12.56 -16.40 -12.32
CA SER A 3 -12.18 -14.98 -12.33
C SER A 3 -11.75 -14.48 -10.94
N ALA A 4 -12.51 -14.79 -9.90
CA ALA A 4 -12.17 -14.39 -8.54
C ALA A 4 -10.82 -14.98 -8.06
N TYR A 5 -10.48 -16.18 -8.52
CA TYR A 5 -9.17 -16.77 -8.24
C TYR A 5 -8.05 -16.05 -8.99
N THR A 6 -8.27 -15.69 -10.26
CA THR A 6 -7.30 -14.90 -11.05
C THR A 6 -7.11 -13.52 -10.45
N ASP A 7 -8.19 -12.86 -9.99
CA ASP A 7 -8.12 -11.56 -9.33
C ASP A 7 -7.31 -11.64 -8.03
N LEU A 8 -7.47 -12.73 -7.26
CA LEU A 8 -6.68 -12.97 -6.04
C LEU A 8 -5.19 -13.16 -6.36
N LEU A 9 -4.85 -13.96 -7.39
CA LEU A 9 -3.45 -14.15 -7.81
C LEU A 9 -2.84 -12.85 -8.33
N ASN A 10 -3.58 -12.06 -9.08
CA ASN A 10 -3.12 -10.76 -9.58
C ASN A 10 -2.87 -9.79 -8.40
N ALA A 11 -3.79 -9.73 -7.43
CA ALA A 11 -3.61 -8.91 -6.23
C ALA A 11 -2.38 -9.33 -5.43
N GLN A 12 -2.11 -10.64 -5.30
CA GLN A 12 -0.89 -11.14 -4.64
C GLN A 12 0.39 -10.84 -5.40
N SER A 13 0.32 -10.65 -6.72
CA SER A 13 1.47 -10.26 -7.56
C SER A 13 1.60 -8.76 -7.77
N GLY A 14 0.80 -7.94 -7.07
CA GLY A 14 0.78 -6.49 -7.25
C GLY A 14 0.20 -6.02 -8.59
N LYS A 15 -0.34 -6.92 -9.41
CA LYS A 15 -0.98 -6.58 -10.69
C LYS A 15 -2.47 -6.38 -10.50
N LEU A 16 -2.92 -5.16 -10.68
CA LEU A 16 -4.33 -4.79 -10.62
C LEU A 16 -4.86 -4.43 -12.01
N MET A 17 -6.18 -4.56 -12.17
CA MET A 17 -6.90 -4.17 -13.38
C MET A 17 -7.90 -3.07 -13.04
N GLY A 18 -7.88 -1.98 -13.78
CA GLY A 18 -8.82 -0.88 -13.59
C GLY A 18 -8.27 0.46 -14.04
N ILE A 19 -8.70 1.52 -13.37
CA ILE A 19 -8.20 2.89 -13.63
C ILE A 19 -7.08 3.32 -12.68
N GLY A 20 -6.81 2.58 -11.60
CA GLY A 20 -5.69 2.80 -10.70
C GLY A 20 -5.88 3.89 -9.64
N VAL A 21 -7.02 3.84 -8.91
CA VAL A 21 -7.28 4.73 -7.76
C VAL A 21 -7.79 3.95 -6.55
N GLU A 22 -7.42 4.41 -5.35
CA GLU A 22 -8.10 4.09 -4.11
C GLU A 22 -8.95 5.26 -3.66
N LEU A 23 -10.14 4.97 -3.14
CA LEU A 23 -11.15 5.96 -2.83
C LEU A 23 -11.71 5.77 -1.41
N ALA A 24 -12.08 6.90 -0.78
CA ALA A 24 -12.93 6.93 0.40
C ALA A 24 -14.07 7.92 0.18
N ILE A 25 -15.27 7.61 0.69
CA ILE A 25 -16.36 8.60 0.73
C ILE A 25 -16.14 9.52 1.93
N ASP A 26 -16.07 10.80 1.69
CA ASP A 26 -15.95 11.79 2.76
C ASP A 26 -17.32 12.30 3.23
N GLN A 27 -17.30 13.24 4.20
CA GLN A 27 -18.53 13.84 4.75
C GLN A 27 -19.32 14.66 3.72
N SER A 28 -18.71 15.07 2.62
CA SER A 28 -19.39 15.78 1.52
C SER A 28 -20.21 14.84 0.63
N GLY A 29 -19.97 13.53 0.75
CA GLY A 29 -20.57 12.47 -0.06
C GLY A 29 -19.90 12.27 -1.41
N TYR A 30 -18.77 12.93 -1.68
CA TYR A 30 -17.95 12.67 -2.85
C TYR A 30 -16.87 11.61 -2.57
N ALA A 31 -16.40 10.95 -3.63
CA ALA A 31 -15.32 9.99 -3.54
C ALA A 31 -13.97 10.70 -3.59
N LYS A 32 -13.32 10.83 -2.42
CA LYS A 32 -11.97 11.39 -2.30
C LYS A 32 -10.95 10.37 -2.75
N VAL A 33 -10.02 10.80 -3.61
CA VAL A 33 -8.88 10.00 -4.05
C VAL A 33 -7.86 9.92 -2.91
N ILE A 34 -7.65 8.71 -2.40
CA ILE A 34 -6.69 8.42 -1.32
C ILE A 34 -5.32 8.08 -1.89
N LYS A 35 -5.30 7.33 -2.98
CA LYS A 35 -4.09 6.95 -3.72
C LYS A 35 -4.36 6.92 -5.21
N VAL A 36 -3.38 7.31 -6.01
CA VAL A 36 -3.32 7.07 -7.45
C VAL A 36 -2.08 6.24 -7.70
N TYR A 37 -2.26 5.10 -8.35
CA TYR A 37 -1.14 4.21 -8.66
C TYR A 37 -0.33 4.72 -9.85
N ASP A 38 0.98 4.54 -9.78
CA ASP A 38 1.86 4.86 -10.90
C ASP A 38 1.57 3.95 -12.11
N GLU A 39 1.87 4.45 -13.31
CA GLU A 39 1.58 3.75 -14.58
C GLU A 39 0.10 3.38 -14.78
N SER A 40 -0.81 4.06 -14.10
CA SER A 40 -2.26 3.82 -14.18
C SER A 40 -2.96 4.84 -15.09
N PRO A 41 -4.12 4.48 -15.69
CA PRO A 41 -4.92 5.42 -16.49
C PRO A 41 -5.30 6.71 -15.74
N ALA A 42 -5.59 6.61 -14.44
CA ALA A 42 -5.88 7.77 -13.62
C ALA A 42 -4.68 8.71 -13.49
N LYS A 43 -3.48 8.16 -13.34
CA LYS A 43 -2.23 8.94 -13.26
C LYS A 43 -1.94 9.66 -14.57
N GLU A 44 -2.11 8.96 -15.69
CA GLU A 44 -1.93 9.54 -17.03
C GLU A 44 -2.92 10.67 -17.32
N ALA A 45 -4.16 10.56 -16.82
CA ALA A 45 -5.18 11.59 -16.92
C ALA A 45 -4.97 12.78 -15.98
N GLY A 46 -4.00 12.69 -15.06
CA GLY A 46 -3.65 13.77 -14.13
C GLY A 46 -4.41 13.75 -12.81
N LEU A 47 -5.17 12.69 -12.48
CA LEU A 47 -5.74 12.55 -11.14
C LEU A 47 -4.62 12.51 -10.09
N GLN A 48 -4.88 13.11 -8.93
CA GLN A 48 -3.95 13.20 -7.82
C GLN A 48 -4.61 12.80 -6.50
N ARG A 49 -3.80 12.42 -5.54
CA ARG A 49 -4.27 12.22 -4.17
C ARG A 49 -4.87 13.52 -3.64
N GLY A 50 -6.07 13.42 -3.10
CA GLY A 50 -6.82 14.56 -2.55
C GLY A 50 -7.91 15.08 -3.47
N ASP A 51 -7.90 14.73 -4.75
CA ASP A 51 -8.96 15.05 -5.69
C ASP A 51 -10.29 14.39 -5.30
N TYR A 52 -11.39 14.95 -5.80
CA TYR A 52 -12.74 14.45 -5.53
C TYR A 52 -13.43 14.02 -6.82
N ILE A 53 -13.66 12.73 -7.00
CA ILE A 53 -14.48 12.23 -8.11
C ILE A 53 -15.93 12.63 -7.86
N THR A 54 -16.53 13.28 -8.84
CA THR A 54 -17.89 13.83 -8.75
C THR A 54 -18.90 13.05 -9.58
N THR A 55 -18.49 12.57 -10.77
CA THR A 55 -19.37 11.75 -11.64
C THR A 55 -18.61 10.59 -12.27
N ILE A 56 -19.32 9.49 -12.53
CA ILE A 56 -18.84 8.34 -13.30
C ILE A 56 -19.91 8.00 -14.33
N ASP A 57 -19.55 8.03 -15.62
CA ASP A 57 -20.47 7.84 -16.76
C ASP A 57 -21.72 8.73 -16.64
N GLY A 58 -21.52 9.97 -16.21
CA GLY A 58 -22.59 10.95 -16.00
C GLY A 58 -23.45 10.73 -14.74
N ALA A 59 -23.22 9.66 -13.96
CA ALA A 59 -23.90 9.44 -12.69
C ALA A 59 -23.19 10.19 -11.56
N ASP A 60 -23.95 10.98 -10.79
CA ASP A 60 -23.42 11.68 -9.60
C ASP A 60 -23.02 10.66 -8.52
N ILE A 61 -21.79 10.78 -8.00
CA ILE A 61 -21.24 9.93 -6.94
C ILE A 61 -22.15 9.89 -5.72
N LYS A 62 -22.71 11.03 -5.32
CA LYS A 62 -23.61 11.12 -4.17
C LYS A 62 -24.84 10.22 -4.26
N SER A 63 -25.28 9.92 -5.49
CA SER A 63 -26.40 9.03 -5.75
C SER A 63 -26.07 7.55 -5.54
N LEU A 64 -24.79 7.19 -5.49
CA LEU A 64 -24.34 5.79 -5.37
C LEU A 64 -24.30 5.31 -3.92
N GLY A 65 -24.16 6.19 -2.94
CA GLY A 65 -24.38 5.96 -1.51
C GLY A 65 -23.30 5.11 -0.79
N SER A 66 -22.36 4.48 -1.49
CA SER A 66 -21.29 3.70 -0.87
C SER A 66 -20.02 3.64 -1.72
N VAL A 67 -18.86 3.45 -1.05
CA VAL A 67 -17.57 3.24 -1.72
C VAL A 67 -17.62 2.03 -2.66
N GLU A 68 -18.26 0.94 -2.24
CA GLU A 68 -18.39 -0.27 -3.06
C GLU A 68 -19.16 -0.01 -4.35
N ALA A 69 -20.25 0.76 -4.30
CA ALA A 69 -21.02 1.11 -5.50
C ALA A 69 -20.18 1.97 -6.47
N VAL A 70 -19.38 2.90 -5.93
CA VAL A 70 -18.45 3.71 -6.71
C VAL A 70 -17.37 2.83 -7.35
N GLN A 71 -16.72 1.96 -6.57
CA GLN A 71 -15.71 1.04 -7.07
C GLN A 71 -16.25 0.10 -8.15
N ASN A 72 -17.47 -0.42 -7.96
CA ASN A 72 -18.11 -1.28 -8.95
C ASN A 72 -18.38 -0.57 -10.29
N LYS A 73 -18.69 0.73 -10.24
CA LYS A 73 -18.84 1.55 -11.45
C LYS A 73 -17.52 1.87 -12.14
N LEU A 74 -16.43 1.95 -11.37
CA LEU A 74 -15.08 2.19 -11.91
C LEU A 74 -14.40 0.91 -12.40
N ARG A 75 -14.96 -0.26 -12.14
CA ARG A 75 -14.43 -1.53 -12.65
C ARG A 75 -14.86 -1.73 -14.10
N GLY A 76 -13.98 -2.36 -14.88
CA GLY A 76 -14.25 -2.74 -16.27
C GLY A 76 -13.25 -3.75 -16.77
N GLU A 77 -13.58 -4.36 -17.91
CA GLU A 77 -12.65 -5.24 -18.61
C GLU A 77 -11.53 -4.44 -19.28
N SER A 78 -10.35 -5.05 -19.44
CA SER A 78 -9.23 -4.43 -20.14
C SER A 78 -9.63 -3.89 -21.51
N GLY A 79 -9.26 -2.64 -21.79
CA GLY A 79 -9.58 -1.97 -23.05
C GLY A 79 -10.97 -1.30 -23.10
N THR A 80 -11.83 -1.50 -22.10
CA THR A 80 -13.06 -0.70 -21.97
C THR A 80 -12.76 0.64 -21.31
N SER A 81 -13.60 1.66 -21.52
CA SER A 81 -13.41 2.98 -20.94
C SER A 81 -14.55 3.38 -20.02
N VAL A 82 -14.23 4.21 -19.04
CA VAL A 82 -15.17 4.85 -18.13
C VAL A 82 -14.94 6.34 -18.14
N ASN A 83 -16.02 7.13 -18.25
CA ASN A 83 -15.93 8.60 -18.19
C ASN A 83 -15.94 9.05 -16.73
N VAL A 84 -14.92 9.79 -16.29
CA VAL A 84 -14.77 10.25 -14.91
C VAL A 84 -14.62 11.77 -14.89
N SER A 85 -15.42 12.45 -14.06
CA SER A 85 -15.20 13.86 -13.73
C SER A 85 -14.77 14.02 -12.30
N TRP A 86 -13.84 14.96 -12.06
CA TRP A 86 -13.33 15.22 -10.71
C TRP A 86 -13.03 16.70 -10.50
N LEU A 87 -12.91 17.09 -9.22
CA LEU A 87 -12.41 18.38 -8.77
C LEU A 87 -11.01 18.20 -8.20
N ASP A 88 -10.07 19.03 -8.61
CA ASP A 88 -8.72 19.06 -8.02
C ASP A 88 -8.68 19.88 -6.70
N SER A 89 -7.48 20.05 -6.14
CA SER A 89 -7.26 20.79 -4.89
C SER A 89 -7.64 22.29 -4.98
N GLU A 90 -7.72 22.85 -6.21
CA GLU A 90 -8.12 24.24 -6.48
C GLU A 90 -9.61 24.35 -6.83
N ASN A 91 -10.37 23.24 -6.75
CA ASN A 91 -11.76 23.11 -7.20
C ASN A 91 -11.96 23.33 -8.71
N ALA A 92 -10.91 23.18 -9.52
CA ALA A 92 -11.07 23.14 -10.96
C ALA A 92 -11.67 21.80 -11.38
N GLN A 93 -12.63 21.84 -12.31
CA GLN A 93 -13.29 20.64 -12.81
C GLN A 93 -12.52 20.06 -14.01
N HIS A 94 -12.27 18.77 -13.93
CA HIS A 94 -11.66 17.97 -14.97
C HIS A 94 -12.60 16.84 -15.39
N THR A 95 -12.44 16.35 -16.63
CA THR A 95 -13.18 15.19 -17.15
C THR A 95 -12.30 14.46 -18.14
N ALA A 96 -12.24 13.14 -18.05
CA ALA A 96 -11.53 12.28 -18.99
C ALA A 96 -12.20 10.91 -19.15
N ASP A 97 -12.00 10.30 -20.31
CA ASP A 97 -12.29 8.90 -20.56
C ASP A 97 -11.06 8.08 -20.17
N LEU A 98 -11.19 7.25 -19.12
CA LEU A 98 -10.13 6.42 -18.60
C LEU A 98 -10.28 5.00 -19.13
N THR A 99 -9.29 4.51 -19.86
CA THR A 99 -9.31 3.15 -20.39
C THR A 99 -8.77 2.18 -19.35
N HIS A 100 -9.56 1.16 -19.00
CA HIS A 100 -9.13 0.13 -18.04
C HIS A 100 -7.91 -0.62 -18.58
N SER A 101 -6.85 -0.65 -17.81
CA SER A 101 -5.61 -1.37 -18.13
C SER A 101 -5.04 -2.04 -16.89
N GLY A 102 -4.08 -2.94 -17.10
CA GLY A 102 -3.27 -3.48 -16.01
C GLY A 102 -2.26 -2.43 -15.55
N PHE A 103 -2.11 -2.27 -14.23
CA PHE A 103 -1.08 -1.44 -13.61
C PHE A 103 -0.49 -2.17 -12.41
N THR A 104 0.70 -1.75 -11.99
CA THR A 104 1.35 -2.32 -10.81
C THR A 104 0.95 -1.51 -9.58
N ALA A 105 0.41 -2.18 -8.58
CA ALA A 105 0.16 -1.57 -7.29
C ALA A 105 1.44 -1.68 -6.47
N ASN A 106 2.21 -0.59 -6.39
CA ASN A 106 3.34 -0.56 -5.47
C ASN A 106 2.84 -0.74 -4.04
N SER A 107 3.40 -1.73 -3.36
CA SER A 107 3.12 -1.99 -1.95
C SER A 107 3.92 -1.08 -1.02
N VAL A 108 4.97 -0.41 -1.54
CA VAL A 108 5.83 0.51 -0.79
C VAL A 108 5.93 1.86 -1.50
N ASP A 109 5.60 2.94 -0.79
CA ASP A 109 5.95 4.31 -1.18
C ASP A 109 7.06 4.83 -0.27
N SER A 110 7.98 5.63 -0.81
CA SER A 110 9.07 6.19 -0.02
C SER A 110 9.44 7.61 -0.42
N ALA A 111 9.90 8.39 0.57
CA ALA A 111 10.37 9.75 0.37
C ALA A 111 11.41 10.15 1.42
N LEU A 112 12.40 10.95 1.02
CA LEU A 112 13.25 11.65 1.98
C LEU A 112 12.51 12.92 2.43
N VAL A 113 12.20 13.02 3.72
CA VAL A 113 11.49 14.18 4.30
C VAL A 113 12.46 15.07 5.08
N GLN A 114 11.97 16.22 5.60
CA GLN A 114 12.80 17.17 6.33
C GLN A 114 13.59 16.50 7.46
N GLY A 115 14.86 16.94 7.65
CA GLY A 115 15.74 16.41 8.69
C GLY A 115 16.44 15.11 8.31
N ASN A 116 16.53 14.79 7.01
CA ASN A 116 17.12 13.55 6.50
C ASN A 116 16.45 12.30 7.07
N VAL A 117 15.12 12.32 7.16
CA VAL A 117 14.32 11.19 7.60
C VAL A 117 13.81 10.44 6.38
N GLY A 118 14.13 9.16 6.27
CA GLY A 118 13.53 8.26 5.28
C GLY A 118 12.11 7.89 5.73
N TYR A 119 11.09 8.36 5.02
CA TYR A 119 9.72 7.95 5.23
C TYR A 119 9.38 6.80 4.27
N ILE A 120 8.84 5.72 4.80
CA ILE A 120 8.46 4.52 4.06
C ILE A 120 7.05 4.13 4.48
N LYS A 121 6.11 4.19 3.54
CA LYS A 121 4.74 3.68 3.69
C LYS A 121 4.67 2.28 3.13
N ILE A 122 4.29 1.30 3.94
CA ILE A 122 3.98 -0.06 3.48
C ILE A 122 2.45 -0.22 3.50
N TRP A 123 1.85 -0.37 2.32
CA TRP A 123 0.39 -0.46 2.17
C TRP A 123 -0.14 -1.86 2.50
N GLN A 124 0.59 -2.88 2.08
CA GLN A 124 0.30 -4.29 2.33
C GLN A 124 1.58 -5.12 2.17
N PHE A 125 1.54 -6.39 2.57
CA PHE A 125 2.62 -7.34 2.32
C PHE A 125 2.21 -8.29 1.20
N ASP A 126 2.83 -8.15 0.03
CA ASP A 126 2.68 -8.99 -1.15
C ASP A 126 4.04 -9.38 -1.71
N ASN A 127 4.05 -10.16 -2.79
CA ASN A 127 5.29 -10.71 -3.37
C ASN A 127 6.29 -9.65 -3.84
N SER A 128 5.86 -8.40 -4.08
CA SER A 128 6.73 -7.30 -4.50
C SER A 128 7.31 -6.53 -3.30
N THR A 129 6.64 -6.56 -2.16
CA THR A 129 6.98 -5.74 -0.98
C THR A 129 8.44 -5.89 -0.53
N PRO A 130 9.03 -7.10 -0.43
CA PRO A 130 10.43 -7.22 0.01
C PRO A 130 11.41 -6.52 -0.93
N SER A 131 11.23 -6.65 -2.24
CA SER A 131 12.10 -6.02 -3.23
C SER A 131 11.91 -4.51 -3.29
N GLU A 132 10.68 -4.01 -3.18
CA GLU A 132 10.37 -2.59 -3.14
C GLU A 132 10.90 -1.94 -1.86
N LEU A 133 10.81 -2.63 -0.72
CA LEU A 133 11.35 -2.16 0.55
C LEU A 133 12.89 -2.10 0.52
N ASP A 134 13.56 -3.15 0.02
CA ASP A 134 15.03 -3.14 -0.14
C ASP A 134 15.47 -1.97 -1.01
N PHE A 135 14.82 -1.75 -2.15
CA PHE A 135 15.12 -0.62 -3.03
C PHE A 135 14.92 0.73 -2.34
N ALA A 136 13.80 0.90 -1.60
CA ALA A 136 13.49 2.12 -0.88
C ALA A 136 14.55 2.42 0.21
N LEU A 137 14.93 1.41 1.00
CA LEU A 137 15.93 1.53 2.06
C LEU A 137 17.29 1.94 1.50
N ARG A 138 17.76 1.27 0.44
CA ARG A 138 19.04 1.60 -0.21
C ARG A 138 19.03 2.98 -0.84
N SER A 139 17.95 3.34 -1.55
CA SER A 139 17.81 4.64 -2.20
C SER A 139 17.79 5.78 -1.20
N LEU A 140 17.03 5.65 -0.11
CA LEU A 140 16.96 6.66 0.95
C LEU A 140 18.28 6.78 1.70
N THR A 141 18.94 5.65 1.99
CA THR A 141 20.28 5.65 2.63
C THR A 141 21.29 6.36 1.74
N ALA A 142 21.32 6.06 0.44
CA ALA A 142 22.19 6.73 -0.53
C ALA A 142 21.88 8.24 -0.65
N SER A 143 20.62 8.63 -0.42
CA SER A 143 20.15 10.03 -0.40
C SER A 143 20.45 10.73 0.95
N GLY A 144 21.08 10.05 1.91
CA GLY A 144 21.51 10.62 3.18
C GLY A 144 20.52 10.50 4.32
N ALA A 145 19.56 9.56 4.28
CA ALA A 145 18.68 9.28 5.40
C ALA A 145 19.47 8.87 6.65
N GLN A 146 19.19 9.52 7.78
CA GLN A 146 19.83 9.29 9.09
C GLN A 146 18.91 8.59 10.09
N SER A 147 17.63 8.47 9.76
CA SER A 147 16.62 7.75 10.52
C SER A 147 15.48 7.35 9.59
N PHE A 148 14.63 6.40 10.02
CA PHE A 148 13.53 5.92 9.21
C PHE A 148 12.20 5.94 9.97
N ILE A 149 11.12 6.24 9.25
CA ILE A 149 9.74 6.07 9.69
C ILE A 149 9.09 5.01 8.80
N PHE A 150 8.66 3.90 9.40
CA PHE A 150 7.82 2.90 8.77
C PHE A 150 6.35 3.21 9.09
N ASP A 151 5.56 3.54 8.08
CA ASP A 151 4.13 3.83 8.25
C ASP A 151 3.30 2.62 7.84
N LEU A 152 2.73 1.94 8.83
CA LEU A 152 1.83 0.78 8.68
C LEU A 152 0.37 1.13 9.01
N ARG A 153 0.04 2.40 9.17
CA ARG A 153 -1.36 2.80 9.39
C ARG A 153 -2.20 2.36 8.20
N ASP A 154 -3.35 1.78 8.48
CA ASP A 154 -4.28 1.23 7.49
C ASP A 154 -3.73 0.02 6.69
N ASN A 155 -2.63 -0.58 7.12
CA ASN A 155 -2.10 -1.82 6.56
C ASN A 155 -2.75 -3.02 7.25
N GLY A 156 -3.65 -3.73 6.56
CA GLY A 156 -4.35 -4.92 7.06
C GLY A 156 -3.51 -6.22 7.05
N GLY A 157 -2.22 -6.14 6.71
CA GLY A 157 -1.33 -7.30 6.65
C GLY A 157 -1.04 -7.77 5.22
N GLY A 158 -1.16 -9.06 4.98
CA GLY A 158 -0.87 -9.70 3.69
C GLY A 158 -0.14 -11.03 3.86
N ILE A 159 0.80 -11.32 2.95
CA ILE A 159 1.55 -12.58 2.93
C ILE A 159 2.57 -12.60 4.07
N LEU A 160 2.47 -13.63 4.93
CA LEU A 160 3.30 -13.75 6.12
C LEU A 160 4.79 -13.87 5.79
N ASP A 161 5.13 -14.71 4.81
CA ASP A 161 6.51 -14.95 4.41
C ASP A 161 7.15 -13.66 3.86
N ASP A 162 6.41 -12.86 3.11
CA ASP A 162 6.90 -11.58 2.59
C ASP A 162 7.10 -10.55 3.70
N ALA A 163 6.24 -10.53 4.72
CA ALA A 163 6.46 -9.70 5.91
C ALA A 163 7.74 -10.14 6.68
N ILE A 164 7.98 -11.43 6.82
CA ILE A 164 9.20 -11.96 7.42
C ILE A 164 10.43 -11.54 6.62
N ASN A 165 10.39 -11.66 5.30
CA ASN A 165 11.47 -11.20 4.41
C ASN A 165 11.70 -9.67 4.56
N CYS A 166 10.64 -8.88 4.72
CA CYS A 166 10.76 -7.44 4.99
C CYS A 166 11.40 -7.15 6.36
N ILE A 167 11.06 -7.94 7.40
CA ILE A 167 11.67 -7.79 8.73
C ILE A 167 13.16 -8.13 8.66
N GLU A 168 13.57 -9.14 7.90
CA GLU A 168 14.97 -9.54 7.74
C GLU A 168 15.83 -8.39 7.19
N LEU A 169 15.29 -7.56 6.30
CA LEU A 169 16.00 -6.40 5.74
C LEU A 169 16.41 -5.36 6.80
N VAL A 170 15.75 -5.32 7.94
CA VAL A 170 15.90 -4.28 8.95
C VAL A 170 16.25 -4.81 10.35
N ALA A 171 16.10 -6.09 10.58
CA ALA A 171 16.34 -6.71 11.88
C ALA A 171 17.80 -7.14 12.06
N PRO A 172 18.35 -7.05 13.29
CA PRO A 172 19.62 -7.68 13.63
C PRO A 172 19.49 -9.23 13.60
N GLU A 173 20.61 -9.94 13.75
CA GLU A 173 20.62 -11.39 13.88
C GLU A 173 19.69 -11.86 15.02
N GLY A 174 18.85 -12.84 14.71
CA GLY A 174 17.94 -13.43 15.69
C GLY A 174 16.71 -14.07 15.09
N VAL A 175 15.87 -14.60 15.98
CA VAL A 175 14.59 -15.19 15.61
C VAL A 175 13.56 -14.08 15.41
N LEU A 176 12.84 -14.13 14.27
CA LEU A 176 11.82 -13.13 13.91
C LEU A 176 10.42 -13.56 14.36
N ALA A 177 10.07 -14.83 14.19
CA ALA A 177 8.74 -15.31 14.53
C ALA A 177 8.69 -16.83 14.78
N TYR A 178 7.77 -17.23 15.64
CA TYR A 178 7.35 -18.62 15.86
C TYR A 178 5.84 -18.74 15.67
N ALA A 179 5.39 -19.85 15.13
CA ALA A 179 4.02 -20.32 15.32
C ALA A 179 3.98 -21.24 16.55
N GLU A 180 2.98 -21.07 17.41
CA GLU A 180 2.77 -21.94 18.56
C GLU A 180 1.38 -22.59 18.45
N ASP A 181 1.32 -23.92 18.57
CA ASP A 181 0.07 -24.64 18.56
C ASP A 181 -0.57 -24.66 19.96
N LYS A 182 -1.80 -25.20 20.06
CA LYS A 182 -2.52 -25.33 21.35
C LYS A 182 -1.83 -26.25 22.39
N ALA A 183 -0.91 -27.08 21.96
CA ALA A 183 -0.12 -27.97 22.84
C ALA A 183 1.19 -27.29 23.29
N GLY A 184 1.48 -26.07 22.82
CA GLY A 184 2.71 -25.35 23.16
C GLY A 184 3.91 -25.71 22.27
N ASN A 185 3.71 -26.46 21.19
CA ASN A 185 4.80 -26.77 20.26
C ASN A 185 5.06 -25.54 19.40
N ARG A 186 6.34 -25.17 19.29
CA ARG A 186 6.78 -24.01 18.49
C ARG A 186 7.42 -24.45 17.18
N THR A 187 6.98 -23.84 16.09
CA THR A 187 7.58 -23.96 14.76
C THR A 187 8.21 -22.62 14.40
N LEU A 188 9.50 -22.62 14.05
CA LEU A 188 10.19 -21.43 13.57
C LEU A 188 9.59 -21.00 12.23
N LEU A 189 9.17 -19.75 12.13
CA LEU A 189 8.65 -19.15 10.89
C LEU A 189 9.71 -18.34 10.14
N GLY A 190 10.67 -17.73 10.87
CA GLY A 190 11.75 -16.98 10.26
C GLY A 190 12.81 -16.55 11.25
N SER A 191 14.02 -16.35 10.74
CA SER A 191 15.18 -15.84 11.47
C SER A 191 15.96 -14.87 10.60
N SER A 192 16.54 -13.82 11.17
CA SER A 192 17.47 -12.91 10.49
C SER A 192 18.90 -13.35 10.69
N THR A 193 19.72 -13.22 9.64
CA THR A 193 21.17 -13.41 9.66
C THR A 193 21.92 -12.20 10.22
N GLY A 194 21.24 -11.05 10.36
CA GLY A 194 21.83 -9.80 10.81
C GLY A 194 22.43 -8.95 9.68
N ASP A 195 22.27 -9.38 8.44
CA ASP A 195 22.72 -8.63 7.24
C ASP A 195 21.74 -7.49 6.89
N SER A 196 21.28 -6.76 7.92
CA SER A 196 20.30 -5.68 7.74
C SER A 196 20.82 -4.57 6.83
N VAL A 197 19.93 -4.06 5.96
CA VAL A 197 20.24 -2.97 5.00
C VAL A 197 20.47 -1.64 5.71
N ILE A 198 19.87 -1.46 6.90
CA ILE A 198 19.95 -0.23 7.70
C ILE A 198 20.37 -0.52 9.13
N SER A 199 21.05 0.45 9.74
CA SER A 199 21.39 0.47 11.18
C SER A 199 20.94 1.73 11.89
N GLN A 200 20.25 2.61 11.16
CA GLN A 200 19.78 3.90 11.65
C GLN A 200 18.57 3.73 12.59
N PRO A 201 18.32 4.69 13.47
CA PRO A 201 17.14 4.69 14.32
C PRO A 201 15.84 4.62 13.52
N THR A 202 14.87 3.87 14.01
CA THR A 202 13.58 3.65 13.36
C THR A 202 12.41 4.01 14.27
N VAL A 203 11.31 4.45 13.66
CA VAL A 203 9.99 4.64 14.28
C VAL A 203 8.95 3.91 13.43
N CYS A 204 7.97 3.27 14.08
CA CYS A 204 6.87 2.61 13.39
C CYS A 204 5.54 3.29 13.73
N LEU A 205 4.78 3.71 12.72
CA LEU A 205 3.45 4.28 12.88
C LEU A 205 2.40 3.19 12.62
N VAL A 206 1.50 3.02 13.55
CA VAL A 206 0.39 2.05 13.49
C VAL A 206 -0.93 2.74 13.89
N ASN A 207 -2.05 2.15 13.52
CA ASN A 207 -3.39 2.57 13.96
C ASN A 207 -4.31 1.36 14.16
N GLU A 208 -5.59 1.60 14.41
CA GLU A 208 -6.61 0.57 14.65
C GLU A 208 -6.84 -0.38 13.46
N ASN A 209 -6.42 0.02 12.25
CA ASN A 209 -6.56 -0.79 11.04
C ASN A 209 -5.28 -1.58 10.71
N THR A 210 -4.20 -1.40 11.48
CA THR A 210 -2.98 -2.19 11.33
C THR A 210 -3.25 -3.60 11.88
N ALA A 211 -3.09 -4.64 11.04
CA ALA A 211 -3.47 -6.01 11.43
C ALA A 211 -2.55 -7.09 10.84
N SER A 212 -2.62 -8.32 11.43
CA SER A 212 -2.00 -9.54 10.90
C SER A 212 -0.49 -9.40 10.67
N ALA A 213 0.02 -9.63 9.45
CA ALA A 213 1.43 -9.53 9.09
C ALA A 213 2.05 -8.15 9.41
N ALA A 214 1.26 -7.07 9.36
CA ALA A 214 1.70 -5.73 9.73
C ALA A 214 1.95 -5.60 11.25
N GLU A 215 1.17 -6.29 12.08
CA GLU A 215 1.42 -6.35 13.52
C GLU A 215 2.71 -7.13 13.82
N LEU A 216 2.97 -8.21 13.07
CA LEU A 216 4.23 -8.96 13.17
C LEU A 216 5.42 -8.06 12.83
N PHE A 217 5.37 -7.33 11.72
CA PHE A 217 6.43 -6.39 11.33
C PHE A 217 6.67 -5.34 12.42
N ALA A 218 5.62 -4.64 12.88
CA ALA A 218 5.71 -3.61 13.91
C ALA A 218 6.26 -4.16 15.24
N SER A 219 5.78 -5.33 15.69
CA SER A 219 6.21 -5.94 16.94
C SER A 219 7.65 -6.44 16.86
N SER A 220 8.08 -6.98 15.73
CA SER A 220 9.46 -7.40 15.50
C SER A 220 10.42 -6.23 15.54
N LEU A 221 10.10 -5.12 14.86
CA LEU A 221 10.89 -3.90 14.93
C LEU A 221 11.01 -3.37 16.36
N ARG A 222 9.91 -3.35 17.11
CA ARG A 222 9.90 -2.92 18.50
C ARG A 222 10.79 -3.79 19.38
N THR A 223 10.73 -5.10 19.20
CA THR A 223 11.42 -6.06 20.06
C THR A 223 12.90 -6.18 19.70
N LEU A 224 13.24 -6.21 18.41
CA LEU A 224 14.59 -6.50 17.92
C LEU A 224 15.41 -5.24 17.68
N CYS A 225 14.78 -4.14 17.21
CA CYS A 225 15.47 -2.91 16.85
C CYS A 225 15.29 -1.79 17.90
N GLY A 226 14.52 -2.02 18.97
CA GLY A 226 14.21 -0.98 19.95
C GLY A 226 13.37 0.17 19.38
N THR A 227 12.66 -0.06 18.30
CA THR A 227 11.78 0.89 17.60
C THR A 227 10.65 1.38 18.52
N ARG A 228 10.26 2.63 18.40
CA ARG A 228 9.17 3.26 19.14
C ARG A 228 7.93 3.39 18.26
#